data_b976631c8aaf538b61d7a4e88d8ddcbd
#
_entry.id   b976631c8aaf538b61d7a4e88d8ddcbd
#
_cell.length_a   1.000
_cell.length_b   1.000
_cell.length_c   1.000
_cell.angle_alpha   90.00
_cell.angle_beta   90.00
_cell.angle_gamma   90.00
#
_symmetry.space_group_name_H-M   'P 1'
#
loop_
_entity.id
_entity.type
_entity.pdbx_description
1 polymer ?
#
loop_
_entity_poly.entity_id
_entity_poly.type
_entity_poly.pdbx_seq_one_letter_code
_entity_poly.pdbx_strand_id
1 'polypeptide(L)'
;MAVLLMLDYVPFYKHSLSSARHCNEVDRWRASHKANMDCAVAIKKAIGDNFKDNHFNSDCVNAIIKKFGFDRVNFILRYNLKKAQHDERYSKENREWGKGLCAPDSNMRTDYLINEHPVLINAFIDRTRNEWGKLNLYDSSHCDDKTGVELEEKILVLNPTRLNDKYKTPEDQLFVATGGFGCSPSASGRAVYGYFLKDNEECRWDRNDFIGILKDEFLPDWAKEKLNISDDTAESVEDSGISMS
;
A
#
# COMPACT_ATOMS: atom_id res chain seq x y z
N MET A 1 2.23 -19.00 -30.79
CA MET A 1 1.08 -18.32 -30.20
C MET A 1 1.00 -18.73 -28.73
N ALA A 2 1.54 -17.92 -27.82
CA ALA A 2 1.42 -18.16 -26.39
C ALA A 2 0.05 -17.67 -25.96
N VAL A 3 -0.85 -18.59 -25.61
CA VAL A 3 -2.11 -18.27 -24.95
C VAL A 3 -1.73 -17.77 -23.56
N LEU A 4 -1.74 -16.46 -23.38
CA LEU A 4 -1.66 -15.83 -22.09
C LEU A 4 -2.93 -16.23 -21.32
N LEU A 5 -2.82 -17.26 -20.47
CA LEU A 5 -3.83 -17.55 -19.46
C LEU A 5 -3.95 -16.29 -18.60
N MET A 6 -4.89 -15.42 -18.92
CA MET A 6 -5.41 -14.43 -17.99
C MET A 6 -5.93 -15.24 -16.81
N LEU A 7 -5.13 -15.36 -15.77
CA LEU A 7 -5.62 -15.75 -14.45
C LEU A 7 -6.73 -14.74 -14.15
N ASP A 8 -7.96 -15.25 -13.91
CA ASP A 8 -9.12 -14.44 -13.52
C ASP A 8 -8.83 -13.76 -12.17
N TYR A 9 -8.01 -12.71 -12.24
CA TYR A 9 -7.69 -11.92 -11.07
C TYR A 9 -8.91 -11.06 -10.71
N VAL A 10 -9.55 -11.41 -9.59
CA VAL A 10 -10.63 -10.62 -9.02
C VAL A 10 -10.02 -9.49 -8.20
N PRO A 11 -10.16 -8.21 -8.59
CA PRO A 11 -9.63 -7.09 -7.81
C PRO A 11 -10.20 -7.08 -6.39
N PHE A 12 -9.37 -6.67 -5.41
CA PHE A 12 -9.83 -6.50 -4.05
C PHE A 12 -10.74 -5.27 -3.96
N TYR A 13 -11.97 -5.48 -3.49
CA TYR A 13 -12.93 -4.39 -3.30
C TYR A 13 -12.76 -3.78 -1.90
N LYS A 14 -12.35 -2.52 -1.85
CA LYS A 14 -11.89 -1.84 -0.62
C LYS A 14 -13.01 -1.20 0.21
N HIS A 15 -14.25 -1.20 -0.31
CA HIS A 15 -15.38 -0.50 0.33
C HIS A 15 -16.42 -1.48 0.88
N SER A 16 -17.35 -0.94 1.69
CA SER A 16 -18.42 -1.73 2.30
C SER A 16 -19.49 -2.17 1.30
N LEU A 17 -20.30 -3.16 1.69
CA LEU A 17 -21.48 -3.55 0.92
C LEU A 17 -22.47 -2.37 0.75
N SER A 18 -22.58 -1.50 1.77
CA SER A 18 -23.44 -0.31 1.68
C SER A 18 -22.93 0.64 0.58
N SER A 19 -21.62 0.89 0.52
CA SER A 19 -21.02 1.68 -0.56
C SER A 19 -21.23 1.02 -1.93
N ALA A 20 -21.06 -0.30 -2.01
CA ALA A 20 -21.27 -1.04 -3.24
C ALA A 20 -22.72 -0.95 -3.76
N ARG A 21 -23.70 -0.95 -2.84
CA ARG A 21 -25.12 -0.72 -3.19
C ARG A 21 -25.36 0.68 -3.73
N HIS A 22 -24.76 1.68 -3.07
CA HIS A 22 -24.89 3.07 -3.51
C HIS A 22 -24.27 3.32 -4.89
N CYS A 23 -23.15 2.64 -5.18
CA CYS A 23 -22.45 2.76 -6.47
C CYS A 23 -22.91 1.76 -7.55
N ASN A 24 -23.94 0.94 -7.30
CA ASN A 24 -24.37 -0.16 -8.19
C ASN A 24 -23.26 -1.19 -8.50
N GLU A 25 -22.35 -1.45 -7.55
CA GLU A 25 -21.19 -2.34 -7.70
C GLU A 25 -21.31 -3.63 -6.85
N VAL A 26 -22.53 -4.04 -6.50
CA VAL A 26 -22.76 -5.19 -5.61
C VAL A 26 -22.14 -6.49 -6.14
N ASP A 27 -22.13 -6.71 -7.45
CA ASP A 27 -21.54 -7.91 -8.03
C ASP A 27 -20.02 -7.91 -7.93
N ARG A 28 -19.38 -6.75 -8.07
CA ARG A 28 -17.93 -6.58 -7.81
C ARG A 28 -17.60 -6.87 -6.34
N TRP A 29 -18.43 -6.36 -5.42
CA TRP A 29 -18.29 -6.65 -3.99
C TRP A 29 -18.43 -8.15 -3.71
N ARG A 30 -19.47 -8.83 -4.27
CA ARG A 30 -19.70 -10.28 -4.11
C ARG A 30 -18.54 -11.11 -4.63
N ALA A 31 -18.02 -10.79 -5.82
CA ALA A 31 -16.86 -11.46 -6.40
C ALA A 31 -15.63 -11.31 -5.49
N SER A 32 -15.35 -10.10 -5.01
CA SER A 32 -14.25 -9.86 -4.08
C SER A 32 -14.45 -10.56 -2.75
N HIS A 33 -15.67 -10.60 -2.20
CA HIS A 33 -15.98 -11.30 -0.96
C HIS A 33 -15.72 -12.81 -1.08
N LYS A 34 -16.18 -13.43 -2.19
CA LYS A 34 -15.88 -14.84 -2.48
C LYS A 34 -14.37 -15.08 -2.58
N ALA A 35 -13.64 -14.23 -3.31
CA ALA A 35 -12.19 -14.34 -3.45
C ALA A 35 -11.46 -14.16 -2.11
N ASN A 36 -12.00 -13.37 -1.15
CA ASN A 36 -11.47 -13.26 0.21
C ASN A 36 -11.59 -14.60 0.97
N MET A 37 -12.75 -15.27 0.88
CA MET A 37 -12.92 -16.61 1.47
C MET A 37 -11.97 -17.62 0.84
N ASP A 38 -11.87 -17.63 -0.50
CA ASP A 38 -10.96 -18.51 -1.23
C ASP A 38 -9.49 -18.25 -0.84
N CYS A 39 -9.10 -16.99 -0.58
CA CYS A 39 -7.78 -16.62 -0.08
C CYS A 39 -7.52 -17.18 1.32
N ALA A 40 -8.44 -17.05 2.25
CA ALA A 40 -8.30 -17.61 3.60
C ALA A 40 -8.11 -19.13 3.57
N VAL A 41 -8.91 -19.84 2.74
CA VAL A 41 -8.78 -21.29 2.54
C VAL A 41 -7.42 -21.63 1.92
N ALA A 42 -6.97 -20.84 0.94
CA ALA A 42 -5.69 -21.07 0.28
C ALA A 42 -4.50 -20.86 1.23
N ILE A 43 -4.55 -19.84 2.09
CA ILE A 43 -3.53 -19.61 3.12
C ILE A 43 -3.50 -20.79 4.08
N LYS A 44 -4.66 -21.23 4.60
CA LYS A 44 -4.76 -22.41 5.46
C LYS A 44 -4.09 -23.63 4.82
N LYS A 45 -4.47 -23.93 3.57
CA LYS A 45 -3.92 -25.06 2.82
C LYS A 45 -2.40 -24.92 2.62
N ALA A 46 -1.92 -23.72 2.25
CA ALA A 46 -0.49 -23.46 2.06
C ALA A 46 0.30 -23.70 3.35
N ILE A 47 -0.22 -23.27 4.50
CA ILE A 47 0.40 -23.55 5.80
C ILE A 47 0.48 -25.05 6.05
N GLY A 48 -0.63 -25.78 5.90
CA GLY A 48 -0.68 -27.23 6.17
C GLY A 48 0.22 -28.04 5.23
N ASP A 49 0.21 -27.72 3.94
CA ASP A 49 1.02 -28.44 2.94
C ASP A 49 2.54 -28.20 3.10
N ASN A 50 2.93 -27.04 3.69
CA ASN A 50 4.32 -26.61 3.81
C ASN A 50 4.87 -26.68 5.26
N PHE A 51 4.13 -27.27 6.19
CA PHE A 51 4.59 -27.58 7.53
C PHE A 51 4.95 -29.06 7.62
N LYS A 52 6.26 -29.36 7.74
CA LYS A 52 6.79 -30.72 7.85
C LYS A 52 7.94 -30.74 8.84
N ASP A 53 8.07 -31.84 9.58
CA ASP A 53 9.18 -32.06 10.52
C ASP A 53 9.41 -30.87 11.48
N ASN A 54 8.34 -30.29 12.01
CA ASN A 54 8.35 -29.12 12.86
C ASN A 54 8.95 -27.85 12.19
N HIS A 55 9.05 -27.83 10.86
CA HIS A 55 9.53 -26.70 10.09
C HIS A 55 8.45 -26.20 9.13
N PHE A 56 8.27 -24.88 9.07
CA PHE A 56 7.39 -24.20 8.10
C PHE A 56 8.22 -23.60 6.97
N ASN A 57 8.01 -24.11 5.73
CA ASN A 57 8.58 -23.49 4.55
C ASN A 57 7.71 -22.30 4.10
N SER A 58 8.18 -21.09 4.34
CA SER A 58 7.46 -19.85 4.03
C SER A 58 7.49 -19.42 2.56
N ASP A 59 8.17 -20.14 1.66
CA ASP A 59 8.23 -19.80 0.23
C ASP A 59 6.85 -19.89 -0.46
N CYS A 60 5.93 -20.67 0.13
CA CYS A 60 4.54 -20.74 -0.32
C CYS A 60 3.81 -19.39 -0.28
N VAL A 61 4.27 -18.43 0.53
CA VAL A 61 3.67 -17.09 0.66
C VAL A 61 3.66 -16.36 -0.69
N ASN A 62 4.77 -16.43 -1.43
CA ASN A 62 4.88 -15.76 -2.73
C ASN A 62 3.86 -16.29 -3.76
N ALA A 63 3.56 -17.58 -3.73
CA ALA A 63 2.53 -18.17 -4.59
C ALA A 63 1.12 -17.65 -4.24
N ILE A 64 0.84 -17.48 -2.96
CA ILE A 64 -0.43 -16.91 -2.47
C ILE A 64 -0.55 -15.44 -2.85
N ILE A 65 0.50 -14.63 -2.63
CA ILE A 65 0.53 -13.21 -3.03
C ILE A 65 0.32 -13.07 -4.54
N LYS A 66 1.03 -13.87 -5.35
CA LYS A 66 0.89 -13.86 -6.82
C LYS A 66 -0.53 -14.18 -7.27
N LYS A 67 -1.21 -15.11 -6.57
CA LYS A 67 -2.57 -15.55 -6.91
C LYS A 67 -3.65 -14.54 -6.49
N PHE A 68 -3.53 -13.95 -5.32
CA PHE A 68 -4.61 -13.16 -4.70
C PHE A 68 -4.32 -11.66 -4.58
N GLY A 69 -3.08 -11.26 -4.79
CA GLY A 69 -2.58 -9.89 -4.60
C GLY A 69 -2.29 -9.53 -3.15
N PHE A 70 -1.41 -8.57 -2.94
CA PHE A 70 -1.01 -8.09 -1.61
C PHE A 70 -2.20 -7.52 -0.81
N ASP A 71 -3.08 -6.74 -1.45
CA ASP A 71 -4.20 -6.09 -0.76
C ASP A 71 -5.10 -7.11 -0.08
N ARG A 72 -5.45 -8.19 -0.82
CA ARG A 72 -6.31 -9.23 -0.28
C ARG A 72 -5.62 -10.07 0.78
N VAL A 73 -4.38 -10.47 0.53
CA VAL A 73 -3.60 -11.25 1.51
C VAL A 73 -3.43 -10.45 2.80
N ASN A 74 -3.01 -9.19 2.72
CA ASN A 74 -2.89 -8.29 3.87
C ASN A 74 -4.23 -8.12 4.61
N PHE A 75 -5.33 -7.96 3.87
CA PHE A 75 -6.67 -7.85 4.48
C PHE A 75 -7.01 -9.10 5.30
N ILE A 76 -6.84 -10.30 4.73
CA ILE A 76 -7.17 -11.57 5.41
C ILE A 76 -6.29 -11.77 6.64
N LEU A 77 -4.98 -11.53 6.54
CA LEU A 77 -4.05 -11.69 7.66
C LEU A 77 -4.35 -10.70 8.80
N ARG A 78 -4.53 -9.42 8.48
CA ARG A 78 -4.89 -8.39 9.47
C ARG A 78 -6.26 -8.63 10.10
N TYR A 79 -7.20 -9.17 9.34
CA TYR A 79 -8.50 -9.58 9.85
C TYR A 79 -8.37 -10.66 10.93
N ASN A 80 -7.53 -11.68 10.69
CA ASN A 80 -7.26 -12.73 11.66
C ASN A 80 -6.59 -12.19 12.93
N LEU A 81 -5.60 -11.31 12.79
CA LEU A 81 -4.94 -10.64 13.92
C LEU A 81 -5.92 -9.79 14.73
N LYS A 82 -6.81 -9.05 14.08
CA LYS A 82 -7.82 -8.23 14.76
C LYS A 82 -8.79 -9.09 15.57
N LYS A 83 -9.12 -10.30 15.11
CA LYS A 83 -9.92 -11.28 15.88
C LYS A 83 -9.14 -11.88 17.05
N ALA A 84 -7.84 -12.05 16.89
CA ALA A 84 -6.94 -12.63 17.88
C ALA A 84 -6.10 -11.57 18.61
N GLN A 85 -6.61 -10.35 18.79
CA GLN A 85 -5.86 -9.20 19.31
C GLN A 85 -5.23 -9.42 20.71
N HIS A 86 -5.77 -10.33 21.50
CA HIS A 86 -5.30 -10.69 22.86
C HIS A 86 -4.49 -11.99 22.88
N ASP A 87 -4.28 -12.64 21.73
CA ASP A 87 -3.54 -13.89 21.66
C ASP A 87 -2.03 -13.61 21.59
N GLU A 88 -1.33 -13.86 22.70
CA GLU A 88 0.11 -13.59 22.86
C GLU A 88 1.00 -14.51 22.03
N ARG A 89 0.46 -15.54 21.40
CA ARG A 89 1.19 -16.40 20.46
C ARG A 89 1.54 -15.68 19.15
N TYR A 90 0.85 -14.55 18.87
CA TYR A 90 1.27 -13.62 17.81
C TYR A 90 2.27 -12.61 18.35
N SER A 91 3.27 -12.22 17.54
CA SER A 91 4.23 -11.20 17.92
C SER A 91 3.53 -9.86 18.20
N LYS A 92 4.17 -9.04 19.05
CA LYS A 92 3.66 -7.70 19.38
C LYS A 92 3.52 -6.84 18.11
N GLU A 93 4.52 -6.90 17.24
CA GLU A 93 4.59 -6.16 15.98
C GLU A 93 3.45 -6.55 15.04
N ASN A 94 3.11 -7.85 14.95
CA ASN A 94 2.00 -8.31 14.12
C ASN A 94 0.64 -7.91 14.71
N ARG A 95 0.49 -7.98 16.03
CA ARG A 95 -0.75 -7.51 16.69
C ARG A 95 -0.98 -6.01 16.47
N GLU A 96 0.07 -5.18 16.57
CA GLU A 96 -0.03 -3.74 16.27
C GLU A 96 -0.36 -3.51 14.78
N TRP A 97 0.31 -4.23 13.87
CA TRP A 97 -0.02 -4.15 12.45
C TRP A 97 -1.49 -4.51 12.16
N GLY A 98 -2.04 -5.50 12.86
CA GLY A 98 -3.45 -5.89 12.75
C GLY A 98 -4.44 -4.80 13.17
N LYS A 99 -4.09 -3.97 14.18
CA LYS A 99 -4.95 -2.89 14.69
C LYS A 99 -5.31 -1.84 13.63
N GLY A 100 -4.37 -1.53 12.73
CA GLY A 100 -4.58 -0.56 11.66
C GLY A 100 -5.54 -1.03 10.56
N LEU A 101 -6.24 -2.16 10.70
CA LEU A 101 -7.24 -2.59 9.74
C LEU A 101 -8.52 -1.76 9.87
N CYS A 102 -8.83 -0.97 8.86
CA CYS A 102 -10.16 -0.44 8.63
C CYS A 102 -10.98 -1.53 7.94
N ALA A 103 -11.76 -2.28 8.70
CA ALA A 103 -12.68 -3.26 8.12
C ALA A 103 -13.84 -2.50 7.45
N PRO A 104 -14.11 -2.72 6.16
CA PRO A 104 -15.18 -2.02 5.45
C PRO A 104 -16.58 -2.37 5.95
N ASP A 105 -16.76 -3.50 6.65
CA ASP A 105 -18.01 -3.92 7.25
C ASP A 105 -17.83 -4.15 8.75
N SER A 106 -18.67 -3.51 9.57
CA SER A 106 -18.68 -3.62 11.04
C SER A 106 -19.04 -5.03 11.55
N ASN A 107 -19.71 -5.82 10.72
CA ASN A 107 -20.04 -7.21 11.03
C ASN A 107 -18.86 -8.11 10.70
N MET A 108 -18.02 -8.34 11.69
CA MET A 108 -16.88 -9.23 11.60
C MET A 108 -17.38 -10.68 11.44
N ARG A 109 -17.45 -11.14 10.21
CA ARG A 109 -17.82 -12.51 9.83
C ARG A 109 -16.70 -13.48 10.20
N THR A 110 -17.05 -14.75 10.41
CA THR A 110 -16.07 -15.83 10.62
C THR A 110 -15.51 -16.39 9.32
N ASP A 111 -16.06 -15.98 8.18
CA ASP A 111 -15.78 -16.54 6.86
C ASP A 111 -14.34 -16.37 6.37
N TYR A 112 -13.58 -15.42 6.99
CA TYR A 112 -12.19 -15.13 6.62
C TYR A 112 -11.17 -15.69 7.61
N LEU A 113 -11.62 -16.53 8.60
CA LEU A 113 -10.69 -17.07 9.59
C LEU A 113 -9.84 -18.19 9.01
N ILE A 114 -8.54 -18.08 9.31
CA ILE A 114 -7.55 -19.12 9.04
C ILE A 114 -7.50 -20.00 10.29
N ASN A 115 -8.17 -21.15 10.24
CA ASN A 115 -8.21 -22.10 11.37
C ASN A 115 -6.93 -22.97 11.37
N GLU A 116 -5.80 -22.35 11.73
CA GLU A 116 -4.48 -22.99 11.87
C GLU A 116 -3.80 -22.54 13.16
N HIS A 117 -2.67 -23.17 13.50
CA HIS A 117 -1.93 -22.84 14.71
C HIS A 117 -1.40 -21.40 14.62
N PRO A 118 -1.63 -20.55 15.65
CA PRO A 118 -1.27 -19.13 15.64
C PRO A 118 0.20 -18.85 15.29
N VAL A 119 1.13 -19.70 15.76
CA VAL A 119 2.56 -19.54 15.44
C VAL A 119 2.84 -19.68 13.95
N LEU A 120 2.14 -20.59 13.25
CA LEU A 120 2.31 -20.78 11.82
C LEU A 120 1.70 -19.62 11.02
N ILE A 121 0.54 -19.13 11.47
CA ILE A 121 -0.06 -17.92 10.90
C ILE A 121 0.87 -16.72 11.11
N ASN A 122 1.49 -16.60 12.30
CA ASN A 122 2.45 -15.53 12.60
C ASN A 122 3.64 -15.57 11.64
N ALA A 123 4.24 -16.75 11.43
CA ALA A 123 5.34 -16.91 10.46
C ALA A 123 4.93 -16.58 9.02
N PHE A 124 3.70 -16.93 8.62
CA PHE A 124 3.16 -16.55 7.32
C PHE A 124 3.00 -15.03 7.19
N ILE A 125 2.54 -14.35 8.25
CA ILE A 125 2.43 -12.89 8.32
C ILE A 125 3.80 -12.23 8.18
N ASP A 126 4.80 -12.69 8.95
CA ASP A 126 6.17 -12.16 8.93
C ASP A 126 6.76 -12.22 7.52
N ARG A 127 6.59 -13.35 6.85
CA ARG A 127 7.03 -13.50 5.47
C ARG A 127 6.28 -12.57 4.51
N THR A 128 4.96 -12.42 4.67
CA THR A 128 4.15 -11.50 3.84
C THR A 128 4.62 -10.05 4.02
N ARG A 129 4.89 -9.63 5.25
CA ARG A 129 5.41 -8.29 5.55
C ARG A 129 6.80 -8.06 4.97
N ASN A 130 7.66 -9.09 5.01
CA ASN A 130 8.98 -9.03 4.38
C ASN A 130 8.88 -8.88 2.85
N GLU A 131 7.97 -9.61 2.20
CA GLU A 131 7.75 -9.45 0.76
C GLU A 131 7.20 -8.06 0.40
N TRP A 132 6.32 -7.50 1.24
CA TRP A 132 5.86 -6.13 1.11
C TRP A 132 7.02 -5.13 1.23
N GLY A 133 7.90 -5.31 2.23
CA GLY A 133 9.08 -4.44 2.44
C GLY A 133 10.04 -4.42 1.25
N LYS A 134 10.12 -5.52 0.47
CA LYS A 134 10.96 -5.59 -0.74
C LYS A 134 10.48 -4.69 -1.88
N LEU A 135 9.25 -4.19 -1.82
CA LEU A 135 8.73 -3.26 -2.82
C LEU A 135 9.36 -1.87 -2.68
N ASN A 136 10.05 -1.58 -1.58
CA ASN A 136 10.69 -0.29 -1.28
C ASN A 136 9.77 0.92 -1.48
N LEU A 137 8.50 0.76 -1.11
CA LEU A 137 7.50 1.81 -1.28
C LEU A 137 7.77 2.98 -0.34
N TYR A 138 7.47 4.18 -0.79
CA TYR A 138 7.49 5.36 0.06
C TYR A 138 6.47 5.24 1.19
N ASP A 139 6.86 5.68 2.38
CA ASP A 139 6.05 5.74 3.58
C ASP A 139 6.14 7.13 4.24
N SER A 140 5.59 7.28 5.44
CA SER A 140 5.57 8.57 6.15
C SER A 140 6.95 9.11 6.51
N SER A 141 7.99 8.28 6.57
CA SER A 141 9.36 8.74 6.86
C SER A 141 9.98 9.53 5.70
N HIS A 142 9.51 9.25 4.49
CA HIS A 142 9.92 9.90 3.25
C HIS A 142 9.16 11.20 2.96
N CYS A 143 8.21 11.58 3.83
CA CYS A 143 7.28 12.68 3.55
C CYS A 143 7.29 13.73 4.65
N ASP A 144 7.07 14.97 4.23
CA ASP A 144 6.63 16.04 5.12
C ASP A 144 5.11 16.00 5.30
N ASP A 145 4.65 16.56 6.44
CA ASP A 145 3.23 16.62 6.73
C ASP A 145 2.52 17.59 5.75
N LYS A 146 1.44 17.10 5.18
CA LYS A 146 0.58 17.88 4.27
C LYS A 146 -0.46 18.74 5.00
N THR A 147 -0.57 18.62 6.34
CA THR A 147 -1.60 19.32 7.12
C THR A 147 -1.31 20.83 7.16
N GLY A 148 -2.31 21.62 6.79
CA GLY A 148 -2.17 23.08 6.78
C GLY A 148 -1.31 23.67 5.66
N VAL A 149 -0.86 22.84 4.71
CA VAL A 149 0.03 23.24 3.61
C VAL A 149 -0.72 23.28 2.29
N GLU A 150 -0.41 24.27 1.42
CA GLU A 150 -0.82 24.29 0.02
C GLU A 150 -0.11 23.19 -0.75
N LEU A 151 -0.87 22.38 -1.53
CA LEU A 151 -0.32 21.22 -2.23
C LEU A 151 -0.08 21.45 -3.73
N GLU A 152 -0.54 22.57 -4.29
CA GLU A 152 -0.31 22.89 -5.70
C GLU A 152 1.20 22.99 -5.98
N GLU A 153 1.62 22.44 -7.12
CA GLU A 153 3.03 22.30 -7.54
C GLU A 153 3.89 21.40 -6.64
N LYS A 154 3.30 20.68 -5.68
CA LYS A 154 4.03 19.74 -4.83
C LYS A 154 4.01 18.32 -5.41
N ILE A 155 5.09 17.58 -5.14
CA ILE A 155 5.16 16.14 -5.39
C ILE A 155 4.57 15.43 -4.17
N LEU A 156 3.44 14.77 -4.39
CA LEU A 156 2.70 14.06 -3.36
C LEU A 156 2.97 12.56 -3.45
N VAL A 157 3.01 11.90 -2.30
CA VAL A 157 3.18 10.45 -2.23
C VAL A 157 1.84 9.79 -1.99
N LEU A 158 1.36 9.01 -2.95
CA LEU A 158 0.14 8.23 -2.82
C LEU A 158 0.31 7.10 -1.81
N ASN A 159 -0.71 6.90 -0.99
CA ASN A 159 -0.75 5.75 -0.09
C ASN A 159 -0.85 4.46 -0.93
N PRO A 160 0.09 3.50 -0.81
CA PRO A 160 0.11 2.30 -1.63
C PRO A 160 -1.13 1.42 -1.45
N THR A 161 -1.89 1.62 -0.36
CA THR A 161 -3.18 0.94 -0.17
C THR A 161 -4.27 1.45 -1.11
N ARG A 162 -4.08 2.60 -1.76
CA ARG A 162 -4.99 3.17 -2.75
C ARG A 162 -4.70 2.66 -4.16
N LEU A 163 -3.46 2.33 -4.44
CA LEU A 163 -3.04 1.74 -5.71
C LEU A 163 -3.51 0.30 -5.85
N ASN A 164 -3.80 -0.14 -7.08
CA ASN A 164 -4.02 -1.55 -7.38
C ASN A 164 -2.70 -2.31 -7.30
N ASP A 165 -2.74 -3.62 -7.03
CA ASP A 165 -1.53 -4.44 -6.83
C ASP A 165 -0.52 -4.37 -7.99
N LYS A 166 -0.99 -4.19 -9.23
CA LYS A 166 -0.12 -4.07 -10.42
C LYS A 166 0.64 -2.74 -10.49
N TYR A 167 0.24 -1.74 -9.70
CA TYR A 167 0.84 -0.40 -9.65
C TYR A 167 1.53 -0.14 -8.30
N LYS A 168 1.95 -1.18 -7.59
CA LYS A 168 2.64 -1.05 -6.31
C LYS A 168 4.15 -0.98 -6.52
N THR A 169 4.58 0.10 -7.17
CA THR A 169 5.99 0.46 -7.30
C THR A 169 6.22 1.86 -6.73
N PRO A 170 7.45 2.23 -6.32
CA PRO A 170 7.73 3.58 -5.84
C PRO A 170 7.37 4.66 -6.87
N GLU A 171 7.62 4.38 -8.16
CA GLU A 171 7.32 5.31 -9.26
C GLU A 171 5.82 5.60 -9.41
N ASP A 172 4.98 4.59 -9.12
CA ASP A 172 3.52 4.71 -9.18
C ASP A 172 2.94 5.51 -8.00
N GLN A 173 3.75 5.83 -6.98
CA GLN A 173 3.32 6.64 -5.83
C GLN A 173 3.50 8.14 -6.06
N LEU A 174 4.34 8.56 -7.02
CA LEU A 174 4.69 9.96 -7.19
C LEU A 174 3.69 10.70 -8.07
N PHE A 175 3.06 11.70 -7.49
CA PHE A 175 1.99 12.48 -8.10
C PHE A 175 2.26 13.97 -7.99
N VAL A 176 2.22 14.71 -9.10
CA VAL A 176 2.36 16.16 -9.11
C VAL A 176 0.96 16.78 -9.06
N ALA A 177 0.71 17.57 -8.02
CA ALA A 177 -0.56 18.27 -7.88
C ALA A 177 -0.55 19.55 -8.73
N THR A 178 -1.57 19.75 -9.56
CA THR A 178 -1.72 20.94 -10.43
C THR A 178 -2.88 21.83 -10.03
N GLY A 179 -3.67 21.45 -9.03
CA GLY A 179 -4.78 22.26 -8.53
C GLY A 179 -5.91 21.44 -7.91
N GLY A 180 -7.01 22.11 -7.66
CA GLY A 180 -8.21 21.54 -7.03
C GLY A 180 -8.42 22.02 -5.60
N PHE A 181 -9.66 21.96 -5.11
CA PHE A 181 -9.99 22.41 -3.75
C PHE A 181 -9.21 21.62 -2.66
N GLY A 182 -8.82 20.38 -2.94
CA GLY A 182 -8.01 19.58 -2.02
C GLY A 182 -6.57 20.07 -1.89
N CYS A 183 -6.07 20.93 -2.77
CA CYS A 183 -4.75 21.53 -2.64
C CYS A 183 -4.73 22.58 -1.54
N SER A 184 -5.79 23.36 -1.37
CA SER A 184 -5.86 24.38 -0.33
C SER A 184 -6.20 23.80 1.05
N PRO A 185 -5.46 24.17 2.11
CA PRO A 185 -5.72 23.71 3.47
C PRO A 185 -7.02 24.26 4.06
N SER A 186 -7.50 25.39 3.56
CA SER A 186 -8.71 26.07 4.05
C SER A 186 -9.99 25.65 3.32
N ALA A 187 -9.89 24.96 2.20
CA ALA A 187 -11.06 24.55 1.43
C ALA A 187 -11.76 23.32 2.05
N SER A 188 -13.08 23.29 1.95
CA SER A 188 -13.89 22.14 2.36
C SER A 188 -13.83 20.98 1.35
N GLY A 189 -13.55 21.27 0.08
CA GLY A 189 -13.37 20.26 -0.96
C GLY A 189 -12.03 19.55 -0.83
N ARG A 190 -11.98 18.27 -1.20
CA ARG A 190 -10.78 17.42 -1.03
C ARG A 190 -10.18 16.93 -2.34
N ALA A 191 -10.74 17.30 -3.48
CA ALA A 191 -10.25 16.86 -4.78
C ALA A 191 -8.93 17.54 -5.12
N VAL A 192 -7.89 16.75 -5.38
CA VAL A 192 -6.59 17.14 -5.90
C VAL A 192 -6.50 16.64 -7.33
N TYR A 193 -6.27 17.54 -8.27
CA TYR A 193 -6.01 17.24 -9.68
C TYR A 193 -4.51 17.28 -9.93
N GLY A 194 -4.06 16.50 -10.90
CA GLY A 194 -2.65 16.44 -11.25
C GLY A 194 -2.36 15.23 -12.13
N TYR A 195 -1.10 14.83 -12.15
CA TYR A 195 -0.65 13.71 -12.98
C TYR A 195 0.38 12.86 -12.25
N PHE A 196 0.43 11.57 -12.62
CA PHE A 196 1.51 10.70 -12.18
C PHE A 196 2.83 11.10 -12.83
N LEU A 197 3.86 11.26 -11.99
CA LEU A 197 5.16 11.71 -12.48
C LEU A 197 5.80 10.69 -13.45
N LYS A 198 5.51 9.41 -13.30
CA LYS A 198 6.03 8.32 -14.12
C LYS A 198 5.67 8.44 -15.61
N ASP A 199 4.41 8.70 -15.93
CA ASP A 199 3.85 8.58 -17.28
C ASP A 199 3.00 9.77 -17.72
N ASN A 200 2.84 10.78 -16.87
CA ASN A 200 2.00 11.97 -17.06
C ASN A 200 0.50 11.63 -17.18
N GLU A 201 0.04 10.47 -16.69
CA GLU A 201 -1.39 10.16 -16.66
C GLU A 201 -2.11 11.14 -15.72
N GLU A 202 -2.97 11.98 -16.30
CA GLU A 202 -3.78 12.92 -15.53
C GLU A 202 -4.90 12.20 -14.79
N CYS A 203 -5.09 12.52 -13.51
CA CYS A 203 -6.17 11.97 -12.72
C CYS A 203 -6.53 12.85 -11.52
N ARG A 204 -7.51 12.37 -10.75
CA ARG A 204 -8.03 13.04 -9.58
C ARG A 204 -7.99 12.10 -8.38
N TRP A 205 -7.48 12.60 -7.25
CA TRP A 205 -7.44 11.90 -5.98
C TRP A 205 -8.07 12.73 -4.85
N ASP A 206 -8.39 12.10 -3.72
CA ASP A 206 -8.74 12.81 -2.49
C ASP A 206 -7.44 13.18 -1.74
N ARG A 207 -7.40 14.37 -1.12
CA ARG A 207 -6.25 14.80 -0.30
C ARG A 207 -5.84 13.75 0.74
N ASN A 208 -6.79 12.97 1.27
CA ASN A 208 -6.49 11.91 2.25
C ASN A 208 -5.87 10.66 1.64
N ASP A 209 -5.88 10.51 0.31
CA ASP A 209 -5.26 9.38 -0.36
C ASP A 209 -3.73 9.49 -0.41
N PHE A 210 -3.19 10.67 -0.16
CA PHE A 210 -1.75 10.89 -0.08
C PHE A 210 -1.23 10.68 1.34
N ILE A 211 0.01 10.16 1.47
CA ILE A 211 0.74 10.06 2.74
C ILE A 211 1.19 11.45 3.17
N GLY A 212 1.83 12.19 2.27
CA GLY A 212 2.39 13.51 2.51
C GLY A 212 3.02 14.09 1.24
N ILE A 213 3.84 15.12 1.42
CA ILE A 213 4.67 15.76 0.39
C ILE A 213 6.02 15.05 0.39
N LEU A 214 6.51 14.60 -0.77
CA LEU A 214 7.83 13.97 -0.85
C LEU A 214 8.91 14.98 -0.44
N LYS A 215 9.82 14.56 0.44
CA LYS A 215 11.00 15.35 0.79
C LYS A 215 12.00 15.33 -0.36
N ASP A 216 12.68 16.45 -0.59
CA ASP A 216 13.62 16.62 -1.71
C ASP A 216 14.75 15.59 -1.71
N GLU A 217 15.21 15.17 -0.53
CA GLU A 217 16.27 14.16 -0.37
C GLU A 217 15.90 12.77 -0.89
N PHE A 218 14.61 12.46 -1.01
CA PHE A 218 14.10 11.20 -1.54
C PHE A 218 13.60 11.30 -2.98
N LEU A 219 13.73 12.46 -3.62
CA LEU A 219 13.37 12.62 -5.02
C LEU A 219 14.36 11.83 -5.90
N PRO A 220 13.91 10.81 -6.65
CA PRO A 220 14.80 9.99 -7.45
C PRO A 220 15.33 10.76 -8.67
N ASP A 221 16.52 10.39 -9.14
CA ASP A 221 17.21 11.10 -10.22
C ASP A 221 16.38 11.19 -11.51
N TRP A 222 15.68 10.09 -11.88
CA TRP A 222 14.78 10.11 -13.04
C TRP A 222 13.66 11.16 -12.92
N ALA A 223 13.20 11.43 -11.70
CA ALA A 223 12.16 12.42 -11.43
C ALA A 223 12.75 13.84 -11.50
N LYS A 224 13.96 14.05 -10.99
CA LYS A 224 14.69 15.32 -11.12
C LYS A 224 14.91 15.66 -12.60
N GLU A 225 15.39 14.71 -13.39
CA GLU A 225 15.56 14.86 -14.84
C GLU A 225 14.23 15.24 -15.52
N LYS A 226 13.15 14.56 -15.18
CA LYS A 226 11.83 14.80 -15.77
C LYS A 226 11.25 16.17 -15.43
N LEU A 227 11.55 16.67 -14.23
CA LEU A 227 11.14 18.00 -13.75
C LEU A 227 12.11 19.11 -14.15
N ASN A 228 13.21 18.80 -14.86
CA ASN A 228 14.30 19.73 -15.20
C ASN A 228 14.91 20.42 -13.95
N ILE A 229 14.95 19.72 -12.82
CA ILE A 229 15.62 20.20 -11.61
C ILE A 229 17.11 19.90 -11.76
N SER A 230 17.92 20.95 -12.06
CA SER A 230 19.38 20.83 -12.04
C SER A 230 19.91 20.86 -10.60
N ASP A 231 20.88 20.01 -10.28
CA ASP A 231 21.57 20.01 -8.98
C ASP A 231 22.53 21.23 -8.85
N ASP A 232 22.01 22.45 -8.89
CA ASP A 232 22.79 23.70 -8.76
C ASP A 232 23.07 24.08 -7.29
N THR A 233 23.29 23.11 -6.39
CA THR A 233 23.59 23.41 -4.97
C THR A 233 24.91 22.81 -4.47
N ALA A 234 25.89 22.62 -5.34
CA ALA A 234 27.22 22.16 -4.91
C ALA A 234 28.37 22.96 -5.53
N GLU A 235 28.35 24.29 -5.43
CA GLU A 235 29.58 25.09 -5.61
C GLU A 235 29.40 26.51 -5.07
N SER A 236 29.66 26.73 -3.78
CA SER A 236 30.11 28.01 -3.27
C SER A 236 30.62 27.92 -1.83
N VAL A 237 31.68 27.15 -1.59
CA VAL A 237 32.59 27.38 -0.46
C VAL A 237 33.98 26.97 -0.89
N GLU A 238 34.65 27.81 -1.66
CA GLU A 238 36.12 27.89 -1.62
C GLU A 238 36.54 29.28 -2.05
N ASP A 239 37.39 29.81 -1.22
CA ASP A 239 38.35 30.89 -1.40
C ASP A 239 38.00 32.27 -0.85
N SER A 240 38.22 32.42 0.46
CA SER A 240 38.71 33.69 1.00
C SER A 240 40.06 33.47 1.63
N GLY A 241 41.07 33.42 0.75
CA GLY A 241 42.47 33.47 1.15
C GLY A 241 42.80 34.79 1.85
N ILE A 242 43.12 34.72 3.15
CA ILE A 242 43.67 35.79 3.94
C ILE A 242 45.13 35.94 3.55
N SER A 243 45.46 37.05 2.84
CA SER A 243 46.83 37.54 2.67
C SER A 243 47.12 38.52 3.79
N MET A 244 48.00 38.16 4.72
CA MET A 244 48.65 39.08 5.63
C MET A 244 49.96 39.62 5.00
N SER A 245 50.06 40.92 4.95
CA SER A 245 51.32 41.64 4.86
C SER A 245 51.34 42.70 5.94
#